data_d99371cf91715a746a69b24d083279b3
#
_entry.id   d99371cf91715a746a69b24d083279b3
#
_cell.length_a   1.000
_cell.length_b   1.000
_cell.length_c   1.000
_cell.angle_alpha   90.00
_cell.angle_beta   90.00
_cell.angle_gamma   90.00
#
_symmetry.space_group_name_H-M   'P 1'
#
loop_
_entity.id
_entity.type
_entity.pdbx_description
1 polymer ?
#
loop_
_entity_poly.entity_id
_entity_poly.type
_entity_poly.pdbx_seq_one_letter_code
_entity_poly.pdbx_strand_id
1 'polypeptide(L)'
;MARSLFALAIISATTAFAPVPQQRRVAVAPLQMANNPGALKRIKQSERNRVANAAWRSRVRTWTRKTKEAVDAGDVDAAKECARVATSTIDRATRRGIYHKNWAARNKSRLSKKVIGLILESKGEAPKAEPVEA
;
A
#
# COMPACT_ATOMS: atom_id res chain seq x y z
N MET A 1 -49.25 40.50 34.68
CA MET A 1 -47.82 40.09 34.73
C MET A 1 -47.75 38.58 34.55
N ALA A 2 -47.55 38.13 33.34
CA ALA A 2 -47.51 36.71 32.99
C ALA A 2 -46.08 36.40 32.46
N ARG A 3 -45.29 35.65 33.22
CA ARG A 3 -43.97 35.17 32.82
C ARG A 3 -44.14 33.84 32.13
N SER A 4 -43.95 33.86 30.79
CA SER A 4 -43.92 32.68 29.95
C SER A 4 -42.58 31.98 30.10
N LEU A 5 -42.59 30.75 30.63
CA LEU A 5 -41.42 29.87 30.70
C LEU A 5 -41.34 29.04 29.41
N PHE A 6 -40.42 29.41 28.51
CA PHE A 6 -40.07 28.59 27.36
C PHE A 6 -39.17 27.44 27.86
N ALA A 7 -39.73 26.24 27.94
CA ALA A 7 -38.97 25.02 28.17
C ALA A 7 -38.32 24.57 26.86
N LEU A 8 -36.99 24.71 26.77
CA LEU A 8 -36.19 24.24 25.63
C LEU A 8 -35.99 22.73 25.80
N ALA A 9 -36.74 21.91 25.05
CA ALA A 9 -36.56 20.48 25.02
C ALA A 9 -35.36 20.15 24.11
N ILE A 10 -34.22 19.84 24.74
CA ILE A 10 -33.05 19.32 24.05
C ILE A 10 -33.33 17.85 23.70
N ILE A 11 -33.68 17.58 22.44
CA ILE A 11 -33.79 16.22 21.91
C ILE A 11 -32.36 15.73 21.64
N SER A 12 -31.78 14.97 22.55
CA SER A 12 -30.55 14.22 22.35
C SER A 12 -30.83 13.04 21.41
N ALA A 13 -30.57 13.24 20.11
CA ALA A 13 -30.56 12.14 19.16
C ALA A 13 -29.34 11.27 19.41
N THR A 14 -29.52 10.22 20.22
CA THR A 14 -28.54 9.14 20.35
C THR A 14 -28.59 8.32 19.06
N THR A 15 -27.68 8.62 18.13
CA THR A 15 -27.47 7.77 16.95
C THR A 15 -26.92 6.44 17.44
N ALA A 16 -27.80 5.45 17.62
CA ALA A 16 -27.38 4.08 17.89
C ALA A 16 -26.52 3.60 16.70
N PHE A 17 -25.22 3.45 16.94
CA PHE A 17 -24.31 2.81 16.03
C PHE A 17 -24.73 1.33 15.88
N ALA A 18 -25.50 1.04 14.82
CA ALA A 18 -25.86 -0.33 14.52
C ALA A 18 -24.59 -1.09 14.11
N PRO A 19 -24.24 -2.21 14.80
CA PRO A 19 -23.09 -2.99 14.40
C PRO A 19 -23.32 -3.52 12.98
N VAL A 20 -22.41 -3.21 12.07
CA VAL A 20 -22.39 -3.73 10.70
C VAL A 20 -22.42 -5.26 10.82
N PRO A 21 -23.40 -5.95 10.19
CA PRO A 21 -23.44 -7.40 10.25
C PRO A 21 -22.13 -7.94 9.70
N GLN A 22 -21.35 -8.57 10.57
CA GLN A 22 -20.15 -9.29 10.15
C GLN A 22 -20.61 -10.35 9.15
N GLN A 23 -20.33 -10.12 7.88
CA GLN A 23 -20.53 -11.14 6.86
C GLN A 23 -19.81 -12.40 7.35
N ARG A 24 -20.58 -13.40 7.72
CA ARG A 24 -20.05 -14.73 8.06
C ARG A 24 -19.18 -15.13 6.89
N ARG A 25 -17.85 -15.10 7.09
CA ARG A 25 -16.94 -15.72 6.14
C ARG A 25 -17.42 -17.16 6.04
N VAL A 26 -18.09 -17.47 4.94
CA VAL A 26 -18.43 -18.84 4.62
C VAL A 26 -17.09 -19.55 4.66
N ALA A 27 -16.92 -20.39 5.70
CA ALA A 27 -15.75 -21.24 5.79
C ALA A 27 -15.85 -22.15 4.57
N VAL A 28 -15.12 -21.83 3.52
CA VAL A 28 -14.98 -22.71 2.36
C VAL A 28 -14.34 -23.96 2.92
N ALA A 29 -15.16 -24.99 3.10
CA ALA A 29 -14.69 -26.29 3.55
C ALA A 29 -13.49 -26.66 2.66
N PRO A 30 -12.34 -27.04 3.24
CA PRO A 30 -11.20 -27.41 2.44
C PRO A 30 -11.65 -28.55 1.52
N LEU A 31 -11.52 -28.33 0.21
CA LEU A 31 -11.84 -29.35 -0.78
C LEU A 31 -11.00 -30.59 -0.44
N GLN A 32 -11.63 -31.58 0.20
CA GLN A 32 -10.97 -32.82 0.64
C GLN A 32 -10.68 -33.78 -0.53
N MET A 33 -10.66 -33.27 -1.75
CA MET A 33 -10.43 -34.06 -2.98
C MET A 33 -8.99 -34.49 -3.20
N ALA A 34 -8.02 -33.98 -2.44
CA ALA A 34 -6.62 -34.33 -2.62
C ALA A 34 -6.15 -35.32 -1.54
N ASN A 35 -6.54 -36.57 -1.64
CA ASN A 35 -6.05 -37.64 -0.76
C ASN A 35 -4.62 -38.09 -1.07
N ASN A 36 -3.99 -37.56 -2.11
CA ASN A 36 -2.62 -37.89 -2.45
C ASN A 36 -1.64 -37.15 -1.50
N PRO A 37 -0.75 -37.84 -0.78
CA PRO A 37 0.24 -37.22 0.10
C PRO A 37 1.09 -36.15 -0.58
N GLY A 38 1.43 -36.35 -1.85
CA GLY A 38 2.15 -35.36 -2.64
C GLY A 38 1.36 -34.05 -2.88
N ALA A 39 0.05 -34.17 -3.11
CA ALA A 39 -0.82 -33.01 -3.27
C ALA A 39 -0.96 -32.24 -1.95
N LEU A 40 -1.15 -32.92 -0.83
CA LEU A 40 -1.21 -32.29 0.50
C LEU A 40 0.08 -31.57 0.86
N LYS A 41 1.24 -32.16 0.54
CA LYS A 41 2.53 -31.49 0.72
C LYS A 41 2.63 -30.20 -0.10
N ARG A 42 2.20 -30.22 -1.37
CA ARG A 42 2.21 -29.04 -2.26
C ARG A 42 1.26 -27.96 -1.76
N ILE A 43 0.08 -28.32 -1.27
CA ILE A 43 -0.88 -27.36 -0.70
C ILE A 43 -0.25 -26.63 0.49
N LYS A 44 0.34 -27.37 1.45
CA LYS A 44 1.04 -26.77 2.60
C LYS A 44 2.21 -25.87 2.17
N GLN A 45 2.96 -26.27 1.16
CA GLN A 45 4.07 -25.48 0.62
C GLN A 45 3.57 -24.21 -0.07
N SER A 46 2.52 -24.31 -0.88
CA SER A 46 1.90 -23.16 -1.56
C SER A 46 1.37 -22.13 -0.56
N GLU A 47 0.74 -22.59 0.51
CA GLU A 47 0.25 -21.71 1.57
C GLU A 47 1.38 -20.98 2.28
N ARG A 48 2.46 -21.66 2.64
CA ARG A 48 3.66 -21.02 3.22
C ARG A 48 4.25 -19.97 2.27
N ASN A 49 4.37 -20.31 1.00
CA ASN A 49 4.88 -19.39 -0.02
C ASN A 49 3.95 -18.19 -0.21
N ARG A 50 2.63 -18.41 -0.20
CA ARG A 50 1.62 -17.35 -0.29
C ARG A 50 1.78 -16.34 0.83
N VAL A 51 1.90 -16.79 2.07
CA VAL A 51 2.08 -15.93 3.25
C VAL A 51 3.40 -15.16 3.17
N ALA A 52 4.51 -15.85 2.87
CA ALA A 52 5.81 -15.22 2.71
C ALA A 52 5.82 -14.17 1.58
N ASN A 53 5.21 -14.49 0.44
CA ASN A 53 5.12 -13.56 -0.70
C ASN A 53 4.22 -12.36 -0.38
N ALA A 54 3.13 -12.55 0.37
CA ALA A 54 2.25 -11.47 0.81
C ALA A 54 3.01 -10.47 1.70
N ALA A 55 3.83 -10.96 2.64
CA ALA A 55 4.66 -10.11 3.49
C ALA A 55 5.66 -9.26 2.69
N TRP A 56 6.31 -9.84 1.67
CA TRP A 56 7.22 -9.10 0.79
C TRP A 56 6.49 -8.06 -0.06
N ARG A 57 5.34 -8.42 -0.64
CA ARG A 57 4.51 -7.48 -1.40
C ARG A 57 4.04 -6.30 -0.55
N SER A 58 3.65 -6.56 0.69
CA SER A 58 3.26 -5.52 1.64
C SER A 58 4.42 -4.58 1.95
N ARG A 59 5.62 -5.12 2.22
CA ARG A 59 6.82 -4.33 2.48
C ARG A 59 7.18 -3.42 1.31
N VAL A 60 7.19 -3.94 0.08
CA VAL A 60 7.46 -3.15 -1.14
C VAL A 60 6.43 -2.03 -1.29
N ARG A 61 5.14 -2.34 -1.12
CA ARG A 61 4.06 -1.36 -1.21
C ARG A 61 4.21 -0.25 -0.15
N THR A 62 4.54 -0.61 1.07
CA THR A 62 4.73 0.34 2.17
C THR A 62 5.87 1.32 1.88
N TRP A 63 7.04 0.84 1.46
CA TRP A 63 8.17 1.70 1.16
C TRP A 63 7.95 2.56 -0.09
N THR A 64 7.29 2.02 -1.11
CA THR A 64 6.87 2.79 -2.29
C THR A 64 5.89 3.91 -1.91
N ARG A 65 4.96 3.66 -1.00
CA ARG A 65 4.02 4.66 -0.50
C ARG A 65 4.74 5.74 0.31
N LYS A 66 5.58 5.36 1.27
CA LYS A 66 6.37 6.30 2.07
C LYS A 66 7.25 7.21 1.21
N THR A 67 7.86 6.67 0.15
CA THR A 67 8.63 7.49 -0.79
C THR A 67 7.76 8.53 -1.48
N LYS A 68 6.54 8.18 -1.87
CA LYS A 68 5.60 9.13 -2.48
C LYS A 68 5.15 10.18 -1.48
N GLU A 69 4.79 9.78 -0.27
CA GLU A 69 4.38 10.68 0.81
C GLU A 69 5.49 11.69 1.15
N ALA A 70 6.76 11.25 1.19
CA ALA A 70 7.89 12.15 1.41
C ALA A 70 8.12 13.12 0.23
N VAL A 71 7.89 12.67 -1.02
CA VAL A 71 7.93 13.55 -2.20
C VAL A 71 6.81 14.57 -2.16
N ASP A 72 5.60 14.14 -1.83
CA ASP A 72 4.42 15.02 -1.76
C ASP A 72 4.53 16.03 -0.59
N ALA A 73 5.25 15.67 0.48
CA ALA A 73 5.58 16.57 1.60
C ALA A 73 6.73 17.57 1.30
N GLY A 74 7.48 17.36 0.20
CA GLY A 74 8.61 18.22 -0.17
C GLY A 74 9.92 17.94 0.57
N ASP A 75 9.98 16.87 1.39
CA ASP A 75 11.15 16.52 2.20
C ASP A 75 12.20 15.77 1.36
N VAL A 76 13.22 16.49 0.87
CA VAL A 76 14.24 15.95 -0.03
C VAL A 76 15.04 14.81 0.61
N ASP A 77 15.47 14.96 1.86
CA ASP A 77 16.33 13.98 2.50
C ASP A 77 15.55 12.71 2.89
N ALA A 78 14.34 12.88 3.43
CA ALA A 78 13.44 11.76 3.70
C ALA A 78 13.05 11.01 2.40
N ALA A 79 12.81 11.74 1.31
CA ALA A 79 12.50 11.14 0.01
C ALA A 79 13.66 10.32 -0.55
N LYS A 80 14.91 10.81 -0.45
CA LYS A 80 16.12 10.08 -0.86
C LYS A 80 16.30 8.78 -0.06
N GLU A 81 16.15 8.86 1.26
CA GLU A 81 16.34 7.70 2.12
C GLU A 81 15.25 6.65 1.90
N CYS A 82 13.99 7.06 1.88
CA CYS A 82 12.86 6.18 1.56
C CYS A 82 13.00 5.53 0.17
N ALA A 83 13.46 6.26 -0.84
CA ALA A 83 13.69 5.74 -2.18
C ALA A 83 14.82 4.69 -2.20
N ARG A 84 15.90 4.91 -1.47
CA ARG A 84 16.99 3.94 -1.34
C ARG A 84 16.51 2.63 -0.74
N VAL A 85 15.73 2.70 0.34
CA VAL A 85 15.15 1.51 0.98
C VAL A 85 14.12 0.84 0.09
N ALA A 86 13.26 1.61 -0.59
CA ALA A 86 12.29 1.09 -1.57
C ALA A 86 12.99 0.32 -2.70
N THR A 87 14.03 0.89 -3.29
CA THR A 87 14.82 0.25 -4.36
C THR A 87 15.43 -1.06 -3.89
N SER A 88 16.07 -1.06 -2.72
CA SER A 88 16.66 -2.27 -2.12
C SER A 88 15.61 -3.36 -1.85
N THR A 89 14.43 -2.98 -1.36
CA THR A 89 13.33 -3.94 -1.11
C THR A 89 12.73 -4.51 -2.39
N ILE A 90 12.60 -3.69 -3.45
CA ILE A 90 12.16 -4.14 -4.78
C ILE A 90 13.16 -5.14 -5.35
N ASP A 91 14.47 -4.86 -5.30
CA ASP A 91 15.49 -5.75 -5.83
C ASP A 91 15.55 -7.08 -5.08
N ARG A 92 15.39 -7.07 -3.76
CA ARG A 92 15.30 -8.30 -2.96
C ARG A 92 14.07 -9.14 -3.32
N ALA A 93 12.91 -8.48 -3.52
CA ALA A 93 11.68 -9.15 -3.91
C ALA A 93 11.77 -9.73 -5.33
N THR A 94 12.46 -9.05 -6.24
CA THR A 94 12.71 -9.52 -7.62
C THR A 94 13.65 -10.73 -7.63
N ARG A 95 14.73 -10.70 -6.85
CA ARG A 95 15.64 -11.87 -6.71
C ARG A 95 14.94 -13.11 -6.16
N ARG A 96 13.90 -12.93 -5.34
CA ARG A 96 13.05 -14.02 -4.83
C ARG A 96 11.97 -14.49 -5.83
N GLY A 97 11.89 -13.90 -7.02
CA GLY A 97 10.89 -14.25 -8.03
C GLY A 97 9.47 -13.76 -7.71
N ILE A 98 9.29 -12.86 -6.72
CA ILE A 98 7.97 -12.33 -6.34
C ILE A 98 7.45 -11.32 -7.36
N TYR A 99 8.38 -10.55 -7.96
CA TYR A 99 8.12 -9.60 -9.03
C TYR A 99 8.99 -9.86 -10.24
N HIS A 100 8.44 -9.67 -11.41
CA HIS A 100 9.19 -9.77 -12.65
C HIS A 100 10.19 -8.61 -12.81
N LYS A 101 11.35 -8.86 -13.44
CA LYS A 101 12.41 -7.86 -13.64
C LYS A 101 11.93 -6.58 -14.31
N ASN A 102 11.07 -6.68 -15.31
CA ASN A 102 10.53 -5.52 -16.03
C ASN A 102 9.61 -4.66 -15.15
N TRP A 103 8.84 -5.29 -14.25
CA TRP A 103 8.02 -4.56 -13.28
C TRP A 103 8.92 -3.79 -12.31
N ALA A 104 9.97 -4.42 -11.81
CA ALA A 104 10.92 -3.80 -10.89
C ALA A 104 11.63 -2.59 -11.55
N ALA A 105 12.12 -2.76 -12.78
CA ALA A 105 12.78 -1.69 -13.53
C ALA A 105 11.85 -0.47 -13.72
N ARG A 106 10.61 -0.71 -14.18
CA ARG A 106 9.62 0.37 -14.35
C ARG A 106 9.30 1.10 -13.05
N ASN A 107 9.11 0.36 -11.96
CA ASN A 107 8.79 0.99 -10.67
C ASN A 107 9.98 1.77 -10.10
N LYS A 108 11.21 1.24 -10.19
CA LYS A 108 12.41 1.96 -9.77
C LYS A 108 12.59 3.25 -10.56
N SER A 109 12.47 3.20 -11.89
CA SER A 109 12.57 4.38 -12.74
C SER A 109 11.53 5.45 -12.38
N ARG A 110 10.26 5.05 -12.17
CA ARG A 110 9.20 5.99 -11.78
C ARG A 110 9.45 6.64 -10.41
N LEU A 111 9.97 5.88 -9.44
CA LEU A 111 10.33 6.42 -8.13
C LEU A 111 11.51 7.40 -8.23
N SER A 112 12.57 7.02 -8.98
CA SER A 112 13.73 7.87 -9.18
C SER A 112 13.37 9.18 -9.87
N LYS A 113 12.53 9.14 -10.91
CA LYS A 113 12.05 10.36 -11.59
C LYS A 113 11.35 11.33 -10.64
N LYS A 114 10.48 10.82 -9.75
CA LYS A 114 9.79 11.65 -8.76
C LYS A 114 10.75 12.30 -7.76
N VAL A 115 11.71 11.54 -7.24
CA VAL A 115 12.70 12.07 -6.29
C VAL A 115 13.65 13.06 -6.95
N ILE A 116 14.08 12.80 -8.19
CA ILE A 116 14.91 13.73 -8.96
C ILE A 116 14.14 15.02 -9.25
N GLY A 117 12.86 14.94 -9.64
CA GLY A 117 12.01 16.11 -9.82
C GLY A 117 11.99 16.99 -8.58
N LEU A 118 11.74 16.43 -7.40
CA LEU A 118 11.76 17.15 -6.13
C LEU A 118 13.12 17.81 -5.84
N ILE A 119 14.23 17.10 -6.15
CA ILE A 119 15.59 17.64 -5.94
C ILE A 119 15.85 18.82 -6.88
N LEU A 120 15.40 18.76 -8.12
CA LEU A 120 15.55 19.85 -9.08
C LEU A 120 14.69 21.05 -8.68
N GLU A 121 13.46 20.83 -8.27
CA GLU A 121 12.58 21.87 -7.73
C GLU A 121 13.20 22.55 -6.50
N SER A 122 13.77 21.80 -5.58
CA SER A 122 14.43 22.33 -4.38
C SER A 122 15.70 23.14 -4.70
N LYS A 123 16.34 22.87 -5.84
CA LYS A 123 17.52 23.61 -6.32
C LYS A 123 17.17 24.81 -7.22
N GLY A 124 15.89 25.05 -7.47
CA GLY A 124 15.43 26.09 -8.40
C GLY A 124 15.69 25.78 -9.88
N GLU A 125 16.07 24.54 -10.18
CA GLU A 125 16.32 24.06 -11.54
C GLU A 125 15.05 23.33 -12.03
N ALA A 126 14.22 24.02 -12.82
CA ALA A 126 12.99 23.40 -13.36
C ALA A 126 13.34 22.15 -14.17
N PRO A 127 12.62 21.04 -13.98
CA PRO A 127 12.83 19.84 -14.77
C PRO A 127 12.60 20.17 -16.25
N LYS A 128 13.63 20.03 -17.09
CA LYS A 128 13.46 20.12 -18.54
C LYS A 128 12.42 19.10 -18.96
N ALA A 129 11.23 19.58 -19.33
CA ALA A 129 10.24 18.76 -20.01
C ALA A 129 10.87 18.32 -21.33
N GLU A 130 11.23 17.04 -21.44
CA GLU A 130 11.60 16.48 -22.73
C GLU A 130 10.36 16.59 -23.63
N PRO A 131 10.47 17.18 -24.84
CA PRO A 131 9.36 17.21 -25.76
C PRO A 131 8.98 15.77 -26.10
N VAL A 132 7.72 15.42 -25.83
CA VAL A 132 7.12 14.19 -26.35
C VAL A 132 7.04 14.39 -27.85
N GLU A 133 7.99 13.83 -28.60
CA GLU A 133 7.86 13.73 -30.05
C GLU A 133 6.65 12.88 -30.38
N ALA A 134 5.77 13.45 -31.15
CA ALA A 134 4.50 12.88 -31.62
C ALA A 134 4.75 11.79 -32.68
#